data_7007b8ae185d1e0ea5ed620d863ca8b4
#
_entry.id   7007b8ae185d1e0ea5ed620d863ca8b4
#
_cell.length_a   1.000
_cell.length_b   1.000
_cell.length_c   1.000
_cell.angle_alpha   90.00
_cell.angle_beta   90.00
_cell.angle_gamma   90.00
#
_symmetry.space_group_name_H-M   'P 1'
#
loop_
_entity.id
_entity.type
_entity.pdbx_description
1 polymer ?
#
loop_
_entity_poly.entity_id
_entity_poly.type
_entity_poly.pdbx_seq_one_letter_code
_entity_poly.pdbx_strand_id
1 'polypeptide(L)'
;MEVTQIFSGNALGALDEEGRVRLPPFILREMARHEGGGRVLLGVHESDPCLTGYGSALRPRLEAELERRRLRDEALGKTADEHHARARRTFGLVEEASYDESGRLTLPPLARRRGGLGRHILFIGAGSHFEIWDPSLAMAEGDEELRYVAEYRLGDGTAATFEEEEDEG
;
A
#
# COMPACT_ATOMS: atom_id res chain seq x y z
N MET A 1 -3.15 21.21 14.61
CA MET A 1 -2.70 19.87 15.02
C MET A 1 -2.82 18.92 13.82
N GLU A 2 -1.72 18.41 13.34
CA GLU A 2 -1.75 17.45 12.25
C GLU A 2 -2.34 16.13 12.74
N VAL A 3 -3.42 15.70 12.11
CA VAL A 3 -4.01 14.42 12.42
C VAL A 3 -3.27 13.36 11.61
N THR A 4 -2.55 12.48 12.29
CA THR A 4 -1.77 11.44 11.65
C THR A 4 -2.65 10.24 11.34
N GLN A 5 -2.63 9.79 10.09
CA GLN A 5 -3.27 8.53 9.72
C GLN A 5 -2.45 7.37 10.26
N ILE A 6 -3.13 6.40 10.86
CA ILE A 6 -2.49 5.19 11.36
C ILE A 6 -3.25 3.99 10.81
N PHE A 7 -2.59 3.24 9.92
CA PHE A 7 -3.14 2.02 9.36
C PHE A 7 -2.66 0.83 10.19
N SER A 8 -3.61 0.13 10.79
CA SER A 8 -3.33 -0.99 11.69
C SER A 8 -4.28 -2.14 11.40
N GLY A 9 -3.71 -3.29 11.08
CA GLY A 9 -4.46 -4.50 10.77
C GLY A 9 -3.96 -5.17 9.51
N ASN A 10 -4.63 -6.24 9.12
CA ASN A 10 -4.35 -6.95 7.88
C ASN A 10 -5.63 -7.59 7.36
N ALA A 11 -5.68 -7.81 6.04
CA ALA A 11 -6.82 -8.45 5.41
C ALA A 11 -6.42 -9.00 4.05
N LEU A 12 -7.13 -10.04 3.60
CA LEU A 12 -6.97 -10.59 2.27
C LEU A 12 -8.20 -10.23 1.43
N GLY A 13 -7.97 -9.70 0.26
CA GLY A 13 -9.00 -9.43 -0.73
C GLY A 13 -8.71 -10.16 -2.03
N ALA A 14 -9.56 -9.96 -3.01
CA ALA A 14 -9.38 -10.55 -4.34
C ALA A 14 -9.69 -9.50 -5.42
N LEU A 15 -8.86 -9.48 -6.46
CA LEU A 15 -9.12 -8.66 -7.64
C LEU A 15 -10.25 -9.27 -8.45
N ASP A 16 -11.17 -8.42 -8.87
CA ASP A 16 -12.20 -8.83 -9.81
C ASP A 16 -11.66 -8.77 -11.25
N GLU A 17 -12.50 -9.16 -12.23
CA GLU A 17 -12.13 -9.16 -13.65
C GLU A 17 -11.82 -7.76 -14.20
N GLU A 18 -12.30 -6.72 -13.53
CA GLU A 18 -12.10 -5.33 -13.93
C GLU A 18 -10.88 -4.69 -13.25
N GLY A 19 -10.12 -5.46 -12.46
CA GLY A 19 -8.93 -4.96 -11.78
C GLY A 19 -9.23 -4.16 -10.52
N ARG A 20 -10.38 -4.41 -9.90
CA ARG A 20 -10.78 -3.73 -8.67
C ARG A 20 -10.68 -4.68 -7.49
N VAL A 21 -10.33 -4.12 -6.35
CA VAL A 21 -10.27 -4.86 -5.08
C VAL A 21 -10.94 -4.00 -4.01
N ARG A 22 -11.68 -4.65 -3.13
CA ARG A 22 -12.29 -3.92 -2.02
C ARG A 22 -11.24 -3.60 -0.96
N LEU A 23 -11.20 -2.33 -0.57
CA LEU A 23 -10.35 -1.91 0.53
C LEU A 23 -10.91 -2.43 1.85
N PRO A 24 -10.08 -3.02 2.72
CA PRO A 24 -10.56 -3.48 4.02
C PRO A 24 -11.03 -2.34 4.90
N PRO A 25 -11.94 -2.62 5.86
CA PRO A 25 -12.48 -1.58 6.72
C PRO A 25 -11.44 -0.74 7.46
N PHE A 26 -10.33 -1.35 7.89
CA PHE A 26 -9.30 -0.59 8.61
C PHE A 26 -8.63 0.47 7.74
N ILE A 27 -8.56 0.25 6.41
CA ILE A 27 -8.04 1.23 5.47
C ILE A 27 -9.09 2.28 5.14
N LEU A 28 -10.31 1.84 4.81
CA LEU A 28 -11.41 2.76 4.46
C LEU A 28 -11.70 3.77 5.56
N ARG A 29 -11.71 3.33 6.81
CA ARG A 29 -11.98 4.22 7.94
C ARG A 29 -10.91 5.29 8.09
N GLU A 30 -9.63 4.92 7.95
CA GLU A 30 -8.54 5.89 8.05
C GLU A 30 -8.55 6.87 6.88
N MET A 31 -8.80 6.38 5.66
CA MET A 31 -8.88 7.24 4.49
C MET A 31 -10.05 8.22 4.61
N ALA A 32 -11.21 7.75 5.05
CA ALA A 32 -12.41 8.58 5.17
C ALA A 32 -12.29 9.63 6.27
N ARG A 33 -11.55 9.37 7.34
CA ARG A 33 -11.37 10.32 8.45
C ARG A 33 -10.57 11.55 8.08
N HIS A 34 -9.64 11.42 7.14
CA HIS A 34 -8.64 12.46 6.87
C HIS A 34 -8.78 13.12 5.52
N GLU A 35 -9.38 12.44 4.56
CA GLU A 35 -9.51 12.96 3.21
C GLU A 35 -10.85 12.57 2.59
N GLY A 36 -11.65 13.57 2.26
CA GLY A 36 -12.76 13.33 1.38
C GLY A 36 -12.26 13.26 -0.06
N GLY A 37 -12.70 12.31 -0.88
CA GLY A 37 -12.34 12.29 -2.28
C GLY A 37 -12.11 10.93 -2.91
N GLY A 38 -12.06 9.87 -2.11
CA GLY A 38 -11.96 8.53 -2.63
C GLY A 38 -10.69 8.23 -3.42
N ARG A 39 -9.54 8.73 -2.94
CA ARG A 39 -8.26 8.57 -3.63
C ARG A 39 -7.21 7.98 -2.71
N VAL A 40 -6.40 7.08 -3.28
CA VAL A 40 -5.25 6.48 -2.62
C VAL A 40 -4.04 6.70 -3.51
N LEU A 41 -2.94 7.09 -2.92
CA LEU A 41 -1.66 7.16 -3.63
C LEU A 41 -0.97 5.81 -3.48
N LEU A 42 -0.54 5.25 -4.61
CA LEU A 42 0.13 3.95 -4.67
C LEU A 42 1.58 4.15 -5.11
N GLY A 43 2.51 3.81 -4.24
CA GLY A 43 3.93 3.88 -4.52
C GLY A 43 4.56 2.50 -4.46
N VAL A 44 5.85 2.43 -4.79
CA VAL A 44 6.64 1.22 -4.63
C VAL A 44 7.36 1.26 -3.29
N HIS A 45 7.44 0.11 -2.63
CA HIS A 45 8.18 0.01 -1.37
C HIS A 45 9.67 0.20 -1.64
N GLU A 46 10.38 0.79 -0.68
CA GLU A 46 11.80 1.10 -0.83
C GLU A 46 12.67 -0.16 -1.00
N SER A 47 12.35 -1.21 -0.27
CA SER A 47 13.19 -2.41 -0.22
C SER A 47 12.45 -3.71 -0.56
N ASP A 48 11.15 -3.77 -0.33
CA ASP A 48 10.37 -5.01 -0.48
C ASP A 48 9.59 -5.03 -1.80
N PRO A 49 9.30 -6.21 -2.36
CA PRO A 49 8.55 -6.31 -3.63
C PRO A 49 7.05 -6.16 -3.42
N CYS A 50 6.64 -5.03 -2.85
CA CYS A 50 5.23 -4.70 -2.63
C CYS A 50 4.96 -3.25 -2.98
N LEU A 51 3.69 -2.88 -2.99
CA LEU A 51 3.27 -1.50 -3.12
C LEU A 51 3.01 -0.90 -1.75
N THR A 52 3.14 0.43 -1.66
CA THR A 52 2.69 1.20 -0.51
C THR A 52 1.46 2.00 -0.90
N GLY A 53 0.49 2.09 0.02
CA GLY A 53 -0.69 2.91 -0.17
C GLY A 53 -0.79 3.94 0.96
N TYR A 54 -1.21 5.16 0.62
CA TYR A 54 -1.30 6.23 1.60
C TYR A 54 -2.18 7.37 1.08
N GLY A 55 -2.54 8.27 1.99
CA GLY A 55 -3.27 9.49 1.65
C GLY A 55 -2.33 10.64 1.32
N SER A 56 -2.84 11.66 0.66
CA SER A 56 -2.04 12.82 0.23
C SER A 56 -1.41 13.59 1.40
N ALA A 57 -1.96 13.47 2.60
CA ALA A 57 -1.41 14.11 3.81
C ALA A 57 0.00 13.62 4.17
N LEU A 58 0.40 12.44 3.69
CA LEU A 58 1.73 11.90 3.93
C LEU A 58 2.82 12.55 3.05
N ARG A 59 2.43 13.17 1.94
CA ARG A 59 3.40 13.70 0.96
C ARG A 59 4.42 14.68 1.53
N PRO A 60 4.03 15.69 2.34
CA PRO A 60 5.02 16.59 2.93
C PRO A 60 6.03 15.88 3.82
N ARG A 61 5.61 14.84 4.54
CA ARG A 61 6.51 14.05 5.38
C ARG A 61 7.51 13.24 4.56
N LEU A 62 7.05 12.69 3.44
CA LEU A 62 7.93 11.96 2.53
C LEU A 62 8.98 12.89 1.92
N GLU A 63 8.59 14.10 1.55
CA GLU A 63 9.51 15.10 1.02
C GLU A 63 10.53 15.53 2.08
N ALA A 64 10.08 15.78 3.32
CA ALA A 64 10.96 16.16 4.41
C ALA A 64 11.96 15.06 4.74
N GLU A 65 11.55 13.80 4.73
CA GLU A 65 12.44 12.67 4.95
C GLU A 65 13.46 12.51 3.82
N LEU A 66 13.02 12.68 2.59
CA LEU A 66 13.88 12.64 1.42
C LEU A 66 14.98 13.70 1.51
N GLU A 67 14.62 14.91 1.95
CA GLU A 67 15.57 16.01 2.12
C GLU A 67 16.56 15.72 3.27
N ARG A 68 16.11 15.16 4.38
CA ARG A 68 17.01 14.76 5.47
C ARG A 68 18.01 13.72 4.99
N ARG A 69 17.58 12.76 4.19
CA ARG A 69 18.48 11.74 3.64
C ARG A 69 19.47 12.33 2.65
N ARG A 70 19.03 13.30 1.83
CA ARG A 70 19.91 14.01 0.92
C ARG A 70 21.04 14.72 1.66
N LEU A 71 20.68 15.45 2.71
CA LEU A 71 21.67 16.17 3.53
C LEU A 71 22.65 15.23 4.21
N ARG A 72 22.17 14.08 4.68
CA ARG A 72 23.03 13.06 5.28
C ARG A 72 24.01 12.48 4.27
N ASP A 73 23.52 12.14 3.08
CA ASP A 73 24.35 11.59 2.01
C ASP A 73 25.43 12.60 1.58
N GLU A 74 25.04 13.87 1.46
CA GLU A 74 25.97 14.94 1.13
C GLU A 74 27.08 15.09 2.18
N ALA A 75 26.70 15.05 3.46
CA ALA A 75 27.65 15.11 4.57
C ALA A 75 28.62 13.92 4.57
N LEU A 76 28.19 12.76 4.06
CA LEU A 76 29.03 11.55 3.95
C LEU A 76 29.82 11.50 2.65
N GLY A 77 29.74 12.53 1.80
CA GLY A 77 30.44 12.59 0.54
C GLY A 77 29.89 11.70 -0.56
N LYS A 78 28.63 11.26 -0.41
CA LYS A 78 27.98 10.46 -1.45
C LYS A 78 27.55 11.31 -2.62
N THR A 79 27.45 10.69 -3.82
CA THR A 79 27.03 11.38 -5.02
C THR A 79 25.52 11.67 -4.98
N ALA A 80 25.10 12.65 -5.79
CA ALA A 80 23.69 13.00 -5.90
C ALA A 80 22.86 11.92 -6.62
N ASP A 81 23.48 10.93 -7.23
CA ASP A 81 22.80 9.89 -8.00
C ASP A 81 21.85 9.07 -7.14
N GLU A 82 22.25 8.73 -5.91
CA GLU A 82 21.39 7.99 -4.98
C GLU A 82 20.16 8.81 -4.59
N HIS A 83 20.33 10.12 -4.38
CA HIS A 83 19.21 11.00 -4.09
C HIS A 83 18.23 11.07 -5.24
N HIS A 84 18.72 11.24 -6.47
CA HIS A 84 17.85 11.30 -7.64
C HIS A 84 17.08 10.00 -7.86
N ALA A 85 17.73 8.85 -7.67
CA ALA A 85 17.08 7.55 -7.77
C ALA A 85 15.97 7.40 -6.73
N ARG A 86 16.25 7.82 -5.49
CA ARG A 86 15.29 7.77 -4.39
C ARG A 86 14.10 8.70 -4.64
N ALA A 87 14.38 9.91 -5.15
CA ALA A 87 13.34 10.88 -5.48
C ALA A 87 12.39 10.35 -6.56
N ARG A 88 12.93 9.74 -7.60
CA ARG A 88 12.12 9.12 -8.65
C ARG A 88 11.27 7.97 -8.11
N ARG A 89 11.84 7.14 -7.25
CA ARG A 89 11.11 6.03 -6.63
C ARG A 89 9.99 6.53 -5.73
N THR A 90 10.25 7.57 -4.94
CA THR A 90 9.29 8.09 -3.98
C THR A 90 8.15 8.86 -4.64
N PHE A 91 8.44 9.63 -5.69
CA PHE A 91 7.46 10.50 -6.32
C PHE A 91 7.17 10.20 -7.79
N GLY A 92 8.15 9.72 -8.52
CA GLY A 92 8.00 9.47 -9.97
C GLY A 92 7.23 8.21 -10.30
N LEU A 93 7.24 7.22 -9.43
CA LEU A 93 6.56 5.94 -9.63
C LEU A 93 5.22 5.85 -8.89
N VAL A 94 4.77 6.94 -8.32
CA VAL A 94 3.48 6.99 -7.62
C VAL A 94 2.34 7.15 -8.61
N GLU A 95 1.28 6.38 -8.40
CA GLU A 95 0.05 6.53 -9.16
C GLU A 95 -1.11 6.82 -8.21
N GLU A 96 -2.01 7.67 -8.68
CA GLU A 96 -3.23 7.97 -7.95
C GLU A 96 -4.31 6.99 -8.37
N ALA A 97 -4.90 6.29 -7.41
CA ALA A 97 -5.95 5.31 -7.63
C ALA A 97 -7.22 5.77 -6.95
N SER A 98 -8.36 5.49 -7.57
CA SER A 98 -9.67 5.89 -7.04
C SER A 98 -10.39 4.69 -6.45
N TYR A 99 -11.16 4.91 -5.39
CA TYR A 99 -12.10 3.94 -4.87
C TYR A 99 -13.51 4.55 -4.85
N ASP A 100 -14.51 3.71 -5.08
CA ASP A 100 -15.90 4.14 -5.15
C ASP A 100 -16.58 4.15 -3.77
N GLU A 101 -17.87 4.48 -3.75
CA GLU A 101 -18.64 4.56 -2.50
C GLU A 101 -18.72 3.23 -1.74
N SER A 102 -18.60 2.12 -2.47
CA SER A 102 -18.57 0.80 -1.85
C SER A 102 -17.19 0.38 -1.37
N GLY A 103 -16.17 1.23 -1.60
CA GLY A 103 -14.80 0.96 -1.18
C GLY A 103 -14.00 0.11 -2.16
N ARG A 104 -14.44 -0.01 -3.40
CA ARG A 104 -13.70 -0.77 -4.42
C ARG A 104 -12.64 0.12 -5.06
N LEU A 105 -11.40 -0.27 -4.88
CA LEU A 105 -10.23 0.41 -5.44
C LEU A 105 -9.89 -0.15 -6.80
N THR A 106 -9.75 0.73 -7.80
CA THR A 106 -9.26 0.34 -9.11
C THR A 106 -7.73 0.41 -9.10
N LEU A 107 -7.09 -0.74 -9.26
CA LEU A 107 -5.62 -0.80 -9.30
C LEU A 107 -5.13 -0.48 -10.72
N PRO A 108 -4.32 0.58 -10.89
CA PRO A 108 -3.75 0.88 -12.21
C PRO A 108 -2.87 -0.25 -12.71
N PRO A 109 -2.84 -0.51 -14.04
CA PRO A 109 -2.05 -1.61 -14.59
C PRO A 109 -0.56 -1.56 -14.24
N LEU A 110 0.05 -0.38 -14.20
CA LEU A 110 1.45 -0.24 -13.82
C LEU A 110 1.67 -0.64 -12.36
N ALA A 111 0.78 -0.22 -11.45
CA ALA A 111 0.85 -0.60 -10.04
C ALA A 111 0.74 -2.13 -9.88
N ARG A 112 -0.21 -2.75 -10.59
CA ARG A 112 -0.38 -4.21 -10.55
C ARG A 112 0.89 -4.93 -11.01
N ARG A 113 1.51 -4.45 -12.07
CA ARG A 113 2.76 -5.02 -12.60
C ARG A 113 3.91 -4.82 -11.63
N ARG A 114 4.06 -3.62 -11.09
CA ARG A 114 5.15 -3.29 -10.16
C ARG A 114 5.05 -4.08 -8.85
N GLY A 115 3.82 -4.31 -8.37
CA GLY A 115 3.60 -5.10 -7.17
C GLY A 115 3.57 -6.61 -7.41
N GLY A 116 3.67 -7.05 -8.66
CA GLY A 116 3.57 -8.48 -9.00
C GLY A 116 2.25 -9.09 -8.55
N LEU A 117 1.17 -8.31 -8.60
CA LEU A 117 -0.11 -8.68 -8.04
C LEU A 117 -0.88 -9.65 -8.93
N GLY A 118 -1.26 -10.79 -8.35
CA GLY A 118 -2.17 -11.75 -8.97
C GLY A 118 -3.60 -11.51 -8.49
N ARG A 119 -4.35 -12.60 -8.34
CA ARG A 119 -5.76 -12.51 -7.95
C ARG A 119 -5.96 -12.08 -6.50
N HIS A 120 -5.19 -12.67 -5.58
CA HIS A 120 -5.32 -12.36 -4.16
C HIS A 120 -4.43 -11.20 -3.76
N ILE A 121 -4.97 -10.33 -2.92
CA ILE A 121 -4.28 -9.12 -2.46
C ILE A 121 -4.24 -9.13 -0.95
N LEU A 122 -3.04 -9.08 -0.39
CA LEU A 122 -2.83 -8.99 1.05
C LEU A 122 -2.55 -7.53 1.42
N PHE A 123 -3.39 -6.98 2.29
CA PHE A 123 -3.22 -5.63 2.83
C PHE A 123 -2.63 -5.71 4.22
N ILE A 124 -1.56 -4.96 4.46
CA ILE A 124 -0.87 -4.91 5.76
C ILE A 124 -0.76 -3.45 6.20
N GLY A 125 -1.31 -3.12 7.37
CA GLY A 125 -1.11 -1.81 7.98
C GLY A 125 0.33 -1.65 8.45
N ALA A 126 0.92 -0.51 8.16
CA ALA A 126 2.32 -0.21 8.51
C ALA A 126 2.46 1.19 9.13
N GLY A 127 1.45 1.64 9.86
CA GLY A 127 1.47 2.94 10.51
C GLY A 127 1.06 4.05 9.54
N SER A 128 1.99 4.87 9.09
CA SER A 128 1.70 6.01 8.21
C SER A 128 1.21 5.62 6.82
N HIS A 129 1.39 4.37 6.44
CA HIS A 129 1.00 3.82 5.15
C HIS A 129 0.53 2.38 5.35
N PHE A 130 0.02 1.77 4.30
CA PHE A 130 -0.23 0.33 4.28
C PHE A 130 0.50 -0.30 3.09
N GLU A 131 0.75 -1.59 3.20
CA GLU A 131 1.41 -2.35 2.14
C GLU A 131 0.39 -3.20 1.39
N ILE A 132 0.63 -3.37 0.10
CA ILE A 132 -0.19 -4.21 -0.77
C ILE A 132 0.73 -5.28 -1.36
N TRP A 133 0.48 -6.52 -0.95
CA TRP A 133 1.32 -7.66 -1.32
C TRP A 133 0.53 -8.68 -2.14
N ASP A 134 1.20 -9.28 -3.10
CA ASP A 134 0.76 -10.59 -3.56
C ASP A 134 1.11 -11.59 -2.46
N PRO A 135 0.15 -12.40 -1.97
CA PRO A 135 0.46 -13.28 -0.83
C PRO A 135 1.51 -14.35 -1.16
N SER A 136 1.65 -14.76 -2.42
CA SER A 136 2.72 -15.69 -2.81
C SER A 136 4.10 -15.04 -2.67
N LEU A 137 4.22 -13.76 -3.05
CA LEU A 137 5.45 -13.00 -2.85
C LEU A 137 5.73 -12.77 -1.37
N ALA A 138 4.69 -12.49 -0.58
CA ALA A 138 4.85 -12.34 0.87
C ALA A 138 5.40 -13.61 1.51
N MET A 139 4.95 -14.78 1.06
CA MET A 139 5.46 -16.07 1.55
C MET A 139 6.89 -16.36 1.09
N ALA A 140 7.25 -15.93 -0.13
CA ALA A 140 8.58 -16.19 -0.69
C ALA A 140 9.65 -15.20 -0.20
N GLU A 141 9.28 -13.92 -0.09
CA GLU A 141 10.22 -12.82 0.14
C GLU A 141 10.04 -12.12 1.48
N GLY A 142 8.94 -12.37 2.18
CA GLY A 142 8.61 -11.70 3.43
C GLY A 142 9.43 -12.22 4.62
N ASP A 143 9.45 -11.42 5.69
CA ASP A 143 9.99 -11.88 6.96
C ASP A 143 9.06 -12.94 7.59
N GLU A 144 9.47 -13.48 8.72
CA GLU A 144 8.76 -14.56 9.40
C GLU A 144 7.30 -14.20 9.72
N GLU A 145 7.07 -13.01 10.25
CA GLU A 145 5.73 -12.55 10.64
C GLU A 145 4.83 -12.32 9.43
N LEU A 146 5.37 -11.72 8.38
CA LEU A 146 4.61 -11.50 7.15
C LEU A 146 4.25 -12.81 6.48
N ARG A 147 5.18 -13.77 6.44
CA ARG A 147 4.89 -15.11 5.92
C ARG A 147 3.80 -15.80 6.71
N TYR A 148 3.85 -15.68 8.03
CA TYR A 148 2.82 -16.26 8.90
C TYR A 148 1.44 -15.69 8.58
N VAL A 149 1.32 -14.37 8.46
CA VAL A 149 0.05 -13.71 8.14
C VAL A 149 -0.46 -14.14 6.76
N ALA A 150 0.43 -14.20 5.78
CA ALA A 150 0.06 -14.60 4.42
C ALA A 150 -0.48 -16.04 4.38
N GLU A 151 0.19 -16.96 5.06
CA GLU A 151 -0.26 -18.36 5.17
C GLU A 151 -1.60 -18.46 5.88
N TYR A 152 -1.75 -17.74 6.98
CA TYR A 152 -2.98 -17.74 7.76
C TYR A 152 -4.16 -17.26 6.91
N ARG A 153 -4.00 -16.13 6.23
CA ARG A 153 -5.07 -15.53 5.42
C ARG A 153 -5.44 -16.39 4.22
N LEU A 154 -4.47 -17.00 3.57
CA LEU A 154 -4.74 -17.89 2.45
C LEU A 154 -5.39 -19.20 2.89
N GLY A 155 -5.01 -19.70 4.08
CA GLY A 155 -5.43 -21.01 4.55
C GLY A 155 -6.81 -21.05 5.19
N ASP A 156 -7.29 -19.94 5.77
CA ASP A 156 -8.55 -19.92 6.54
C ASP A 156 -9.79 -19.49 5.74
N GLY A 157 -9.63 -19.17 4.46
CA GLY A 157 -10.74 -18.74 3.62
C GLY A 157 -11.28 -17.34 3.94
N THR A 158 -10.51 -16.51 4.65
CA THR A 158 -10.95 -15.17 5.08
C THR A 158 -11.35 -14.27 3.90
N ALA A 159 -10.70 -14.45 2.74
CA ALA A 159 -11.04 -13.69 1.54
C ALA A 159 -12.46 -13.96 1.06
N ALA A 160 -12.87 -15.23 1.08
CA ALA A 160 -14.23 -15.61 0.69
C ALA A 160 -15.26 -15.04 1.66
N THR A 161 -14.99 -15.11 2.96
CA THR A 161 -15.87 -14.55 3.99
C THR A 161 -16.03 -13.03 3.83
N PHE A 162 -14.95 -12.35 3.49
CA PHE A 162 -14.96 -10.90 3.31
C PHE A 162 -15.79 -10.48 2.08
N GLU A 163 -15.79 -11.27 1.03
CA GLU A 163 -16.58 -11.02 -0.16
C GLU A 163 -18.07 -11.34 0.07
N GLU A 164 -18.36 -12.39 0.85
CA GLU A 164 -19.73 -12.81 1.15
C GLU A 164 -20.48 -11.83 2.04
N GLU A 165 -19.81 -11.21 3.00
CA GLU A 165 -20.42 -10.21 3.87
C GLU A 165 -20.90 -8.97 3.11
N GLU A 166 -20.43 -8.77 1.91
CA GLU A 166 -20.83 -7.64 1.07
C GLU A 166 -22.06 -7.89 0.24
N ASP A 167 -22.25 -9.13 -0.17
CA ASP A 167 -23.40 -9.50 -1.01
C ASP A 167 -24.69 -9.59 -0.19
N GLU A 168 -24.59 -9.64 1.14
CA GLU A 168 -25.72 -9.67 2.05
C GLU A 168 -26.13 -8.27 2.57
N GLY A 169 -25.42 -7.22 2.19
CA GLY A 169 -25.63 -5.85 2.69
C GLY A 169 -26.47 -4.95 1.77
#